data_47ba172c18f920e226a98f2e355d2a93
#
_entry.id   47ba172c18f920e226a98f2e355d2a93
#
_cell.length_a   1.000
_cell.length_b   1.000
_cell.length_c   1.000
_cell.angle_alpha   90.00
_cell.angle_beta   90.00
_cell.angle_gamma   90.00
#
_symmetry.space_group_name_H-M   'P 1'
#
loop_
_entity.id
_entity.type
_entity.pdbx_description
1 polymer ?
#
loop_
_entity_poly.entity_id
_entity_poly.type
_entity_poly.pdbx_seq_one_letter_code
_entity_poly.pdbx_strand_id
1 'polypeptide(L)' 'MKEQVPKIGEAAGFVFHELENGECSLTQLKNNLISKGFDNNTSLMSIGWLAREDKLELDKKGNKWFIKLRNR' A
#
# COMPACT_ATOMS: atom_id res chain seq x y z
N MET A 1 12.20 4.25 -16.52
CA MET A 1 11.48 5.18 -15.68
C MET A 1 10.01 5.27 -16.00
N LYS A 2 9.68 5.40 -17.28
CA LYS A 2 8.27 5.46 -17.65
C LYS A 2 7.49 4.24 -17.22
N GLU A 3 8.13 3.09 -17.24
CA GLU A 3 7.47 1.84 -16.88
C GLU A 3 7.16 1.76 -15.40
N GLN A 4 7.86 2.54 -14.58
CA GLN A 4 7.64 2.50 -13.15
C GLN A 4 6.31 3.14 -12.76
N VAL A 5 5.91 4.18 -13.47
CA VAL A 5 4.69 4.90 -13.14
C VAL A 5 3.46 4.02 -13.28
N PRO A 6 3.28 3.30 -14.41
CA PRO A 6 2.14 2.38 -14.51
C PRO A 6 2.17 1.30 -13.45
N LYS A 7 3.36 0.79 -13.10
CA LYS A 7 3.45 -0.23 -12.08
C LYS A 7 3.06 0.29 -10.71
N ILE A 8 3.43 1.52 -10.39
CA ILE A 8 3.02 2.13 -9.13
C ILE A 8 1.50 2.25 -9.09
N GLY A 9 0.88 2.63 -10.21
CA GLY A 9 -0.57 2.72 -10.28
C GLY A 9 -1.25 1.39 -10.09
N GLU A 10 -0.70 0.34 -10.71
CA GLU A 10 -1.23 -1.01 -10.54
C GLU A 10 -1.10 -1.46 -9.10
N ALA A 11 0.06 -1.22 -8.51
CA ALA A 11 0.28 -1.60 -7.12
C ALA A 11 -0.66 -0.83 -6.20
N ALA A 12 -0.89 0.44 -6.47
CA ALA A 12 -1.81 1.24 -5.67
C ALA A 12 -3.22 0.68 -5.74
N GLY A 13 -3.66 0.25 -6.93
CA GLY A 13 -4.95 -0.40 -7.08
C GLY A 13 -5.06 -1.67 -6.27
N PHE A 14 -3.98 -2.46 -6.25
CA PHE A 14 -3.95 -3.68 -5.48
C PHE A 14 -4.00 -3.38 -3.97
N VAL A 15 -3.27 -2.35 -3.54
CA VAL A 15 -3.31 -1.93 -2.14
C VAL A 15 -4.74 -1.57 -1.74
N PHE A 16 -5.39 -0.79 -2.57
CA PHE A 16 -6.76 -0.37 -2.31
C PHE A 16 -7.67 -1.59 -2.15
N HIS A 17 -7.53 -2.52 -3.07
CA HIS A 17 -8.33 -3.74 -3.05
C HIS A 17 -8.08 -4.57 -1.79
N GLU A 18 -6.80 -4.71 -1.42
CA GLU A 18 -6.45 -5.48 -0.22
C GLU A 18 -7.04 -4.87 1.04
N LEU A 19 -7.05 -3.55 1.11
CA LEU A 19 -7.53 -2.87 2.30
C LEU A 19 -9.04 -2.77 2.38
N GLU A 20 -9.74 -3.13 1.32
CA GLU A 20 -11.19 -3.21 1.37
C GLU A 20 -11.66 -4.25 2.37
N ASN A 21 -10.82 -5.23 2.66
CA ASN A 21 -11.14 -6.27 3.62
C ASN A 21 -10.80 -5.88 5.06
N GLY A 22 -10.22 -4.72 5.25
CA GLY A 22 -9.91 -4.25 6.59
C GLY A 22 -8.46 -3.82 6.73
N GLU A 23 -8.11 -3.50 7.95
CA GLU A 23 -6.79 -3.01 8.28
C GLU A 23 -5.73 -4.10 8.11
N CYS A 24 -4.55 -3.70 7.59
CA CYS A 24 -3.40 -4.59 7.45
C CYS A 24 -2.19 -3.93 8.07
N SER A 25 -1.26 -4.74 8.57
CA SER A 25 0.03 -4.20 8.94
C SER A 25 0.80 -3.85 7.67
N LEU A 26 1.73 -2.92 7.78
CA LEU A 26 2.56 -2.54 6.65
C LEU A 26 3.33 -3.75 6.10
N THR A 27 3.87 -4.57 7.00
CA THR A 27 4.62 -5.75 6.59
C THR A 27 3.75 -6.71 5.80
N GLN A 28 2.55 -6.97 6.29
CA GLN A 28 1.62 -7.87 5.62
C GLN A 28 1.26 -7.34 4.24
N LEU A 29 0.94 -6.06 4.16
CA LEU A 29 0.55 -5.45 2.90
C LEU A 29 1.69 -5.49 1.89
N LYS A 30 2.90 -5.16 2.35
CA LYS A 30 4.08 -5.20 1.50
C LYS A 30 4.33 -6.62 0.99
N ASN A 31 4.23 -7.60 1.86
CA ASN A 31 4.46 -8.99 1.48
C ASN A 31 3.42 -9.46 0.46
N ASN A 32 2.18 -9.03 0.61
CA ASN A 32 1.14 -9.39 -0.35
C ASN A 32 1.45 -8.79 -1.72
N LEU A 33 1.95 -7.58 -1.75
CA LEU A 33 2.32 -6.94 -3.02
C LEU A 33 3.49 -7.67 -3.68
N ILE A 34 4.49 -8.03 -2.89
CA ILE A 34 5.64 -8.75 -3.40
C ILE A 34 5.21 -10.10 -3.96
N SER A 35 4.30 -10.76 -3.28
CA SER A 35 3.76 -12.03 -3.71
C SER A 35 3.02 -11.91 -5.05
N LYS A 36 2.53 -10.74 -5.40
CA LYS A 36 1.87 -10.49 -6.67
C LYS A 36 2.84 -10.05 -7.78
N GLY A 37 4.13 -9.98 -7.45
CA GLY A 37 5.12 -9.66 -8.45
C GLY A 37 5.65 -8.23 -8.42
N PHE A 38 5.18 -7.40 -7.51
CA PHE A 38 5.71 -6.06 -7.36
C PHE A 38 6.97 -6.12 -6.52
N ASP A 39 7.97 -5.33 -6.87
CA ASP A 39 9.18 -5.33 -6.07
C ASP A 39 8.97 -4.49 -4.80
N ASN A 40 9.97 -4.55 -3.93
CA ASN A 40 9.88 -3.88 -2.64
C ASN A 40 9.69 -2.38 -2.78
N ASN A 41 10.45 -1.77 -3.67
CA ASN A 41 10.38 -0.31 -3.84
C ASN A 41 9.04 0.13 -4.42
N THR A 42 8.55 -0.57 -5.43
CA THR A 42 7.26 -0.25 -6.02
C THR A 42 6.15 -0.39 -4.98
N SER A 43 6.25 -1.43 -4.16
CA SER A 43 5.26 -1.65 -3.10
C SER A 43 5.22 -0.49 -2.13
N LEU A 44 6.37 -0.07 -1.65
CA LEU A 44 6.42 1.02 -0.68
C LEU A 44 6.02 2.35 -1.32
N MET A 45 6.41 2.57 -2.57
CA MET A 45 6.04 3.80 -3.25
C MET A 45 4.55 3.91 -3.49
N SER A 46 3.90 2.79 -3.79
CA SER A 46 2.46 2.82 -4.03
C SER A 46 1.72 3.12 -2.74
N ILE A 47 2.17 2.57 -1.63
CA ILE A 47 1.57 2.85 -0.33
C ILE A 47 1.75 4.33 0.01
N GLY A 48 2.97 4.85 -0.20
CA GLY A 48 3.24 6.26 0.07
C GLY A 48 2.42 7.19 -0.80
N TRP A 49 2.25 6.81 -2.07
CA TRP A 49 1.44 7.59 -2.99
C TRP A 49 0.01 7.70 -2.51
N LEU A 50 -0.59 6.57 -2.13
CA LEU A 50 -1.96 6.58 -1.64
C LEU A 50 -2.08 7.37 -0.33
N ALA A 51 -1.07 7.28 0.52
CA ALA A 51 -1.07 8.04 1.75
C ALA A 51 -1.04 9.54 1.46
N ARG A 52 -0.24 9.93 0.49
CA ARG A 52 -0.16 11.33 0.08
C ARG A 52 -1.48 11.83 -0.50
N GLU A 53 -2.18 10.95 -1.22
CA GLU A 53 -3.48 11.28 -1.79
C GLU A 53 -4.60 11.26 -0.76
N ASP A 54 -4.24 11.04 0.48
CA ASP A 54 -5.20 11.05 1.58
C ASP A 54 -6.22 9.91 1.48
N LYS A 55 -5.79 8.81 0.88
CA LYS A 55 -6.64 7.64 0.73
C LYS A 55 -6.46 6.62 1.83
N LEU A 56 -5.39 6.75 2.60
CA LEU A 56 -5.04 5.79 3.64
C LEU A 56 -4.92 6.47 4.98
N GLU A 57 -5.21 5.71 6.03
CA GLU A 57 -4.89 6.10 7.38
C GLU A 57 -3.77 5.21 7.88
N LEU A 58 -2.76 5.83 8.45
CA LEU A 58 -1.61 5.13 8.96
C LEU A 58 -1.59 5.26 10.47
N ASP A 59 -1.44 4.15 11.15
CA ASP A 59 -1.47 4.14 12.62
C ASP A 59 -0.30 3.31 13.10
N LYS A 60 0.47 3.85 14.01
CA LYS A 60 1.61 3.14 14.57
C LYS A 60 1.26 2.64 15.96
N LYS A 61 1.37 1.34 16.14
CA LYS A 61 1.10 0.70 17.42
C LYS A 61 2.35 -0.06 17.83
N GLY A 62 3.02 0.42 18.86
CA GLY A 62 4.31 -0.14 19.23
C GLY A 62 5.30 0.07 18.11
N ASN A 63 5.88 -1.00 17.61
CA ASN A 63 6.85 -0.94 16.53
C ASN A 63 6.24 -1.28 15.18
N LYS A 64 4.92 -1.40 15.11
CA LYS A 64 4.28 -1.83 13.87
C LYS A 64 3.39 -0.74 13.32
N TRP A 65 3.43 -0.61 12.01
CA TRP A 65 2.52 0.29 11.31
C TRP A 65 1.34 -0.51 10.79
N PHE A 66 0.15 0.06 10.96
CA PHE A 66 -1.09 -0.51 10.43
C PHE A 66 -1.70 0.49 9.47
N ILE A 67 -2.31 -0.05 8.43
CA ILE A 67 -2.81 0.76 7.33
C ILE A 67 -4.24 0.36 7.04
N LYS A 68 -5.09 1.34 6.85
CA LYS A 68 -6.47 1.08 6.44
C LYS A 68 -6.91 2.17 5.50
N LEU A 69 -7.98 1.91 4.77
CA LEU A 69 -8.54 2.90 3.88
C LEU A 69 -9.13 4.03 4.70
N ARG A 70 -8.94 5.24 4.19
CA ARG A 70 -9.54 6.39 4.81
C ARG A 70 -11.02 6.40 4.49
N ASN A 71 -11.82 6.40 5.51
CA ASN A 71 -13.26 6.34 5.36
C ASN A 71 -13.83 7.76 5.32
N ARG A 72 -14.67 8.03 4.33
CA ARG A 72 -15.18 9.39 4.13
C ARG A 72 -16.66 9.45 4.33
#